data_daf6e0ec9fa7ea86a09173d7ea801604
#
_entry.id   daf6e0ec9fa7ea86a09173d7ea801604
#
_cell.length_a   1.000
_cell.length_b   1.000
_cell.length_c   1.000
_cell.angle_alpha   90.00
_cell.angle_beta   90.00
_cell.angle_gamma   90.00
#
_symmetry.space_group_name_H-M   'P 1'
#
loop_
_entity.id
_entity.type
_entity.pdbx_description
1 polymer ?
#
loop_
_entity_poly.entity_id
_entity_poly.type
_entity_poly.pdbx_seq_one_letter_code
_entity_poly.pdbx_strand_id
1 'polypeptide(L)'
;MTLSDINSNLTQTAVVAIAAKTSTVTSSAVNLTTYKGGVIVQQLVGVVSGTTPTLDGKMQTSADGSTGWADITGATFTQVTATDSFAKIGFDVRDTLGYVRYVGTITGTSPSFTMGVALLSAKERV
;
A
#
# COMPACT_ATOMS: atom_id res chain seq x y z
N MET A 1 -11.89 -19.43 15.19
CA MET A 1 -10.49 -19.08 14.81
C MET A 1 -9.74 -18.58 16.03
N THR A 2 -8.58 -19.12 16.30
CA THR A 2 -7.70 -18.70 17.39
C THR A 2 -6.72 -17.65 16.91
N LEU A 3 -6.01 -16.99 17.85
CA LEU A 3 -4.96 -16.04 17.48
C LEU A 3 -3.85 -16.70 16.66
N SER A 4 -3.49 -17.95 16.99
CA SER A 4 -2.48 -18.67 16.21
C SER A 4 -2.94 -18.94 14.78
N ASP A 5 -4.22 -19.22 14.56
CA ASP A 5 -4.76 -19.44 13.22
C ASP A 5 -4.72 -18.16 12.40
N ILE A 6 -5.04 -17.01 13.00
CA ILE A 6 -4.97 -15.72 12.33
C ILE A 6 -3.53 -15.44 11.92
N ASN A 7 -2.59 -15.60 12.82
CA ASN A 7 -1.17 -15.35 12.55
C ASN A 7 -0.64 -16.28 11.45
N SER A 8 -1.03 -17.55 11.47
CA SER A 8 -0.56 -18.53 10.49
C SER A 8 -1.12 -18.31 9.08
N ASN A 9 -2.31 -17.70 8.98
CA ASN A 9 -3.01 -17.55 7.70
C ASN A 9 -2.88 -16.16 7.07
N LEU A 10 -2.20 -15.24 7.73
CA LEU A 10 -1.92 -13.91 7.19
C LEU A 10 -0.45 -13.79 6.83
N THR A 11 -0.20 -13.22 5.66
CA THR A 11 1.15 -12.87 5.23
C THR A 11 1.28 -11.36 5.22
N GLN A 12 2.32 -10.86 5.88
CA GLN A 12 2.64 -9.44 5.90
C GLN A 12 3.80 -9.19 4.95
N THR A 13 3.62 -8.22 4.07
CA THR A 13 4.63 -7.82 3.09
C THR A 13 4.95 -6.34 3.28
N ALA A 14 6.24 -6.01 3.39
CA ALA A 14 6.68 -4.63 3.36
C ALA A 14 6.68 -4.15 1.91
N VAL A 15 5.66 -3.38 1.54
CA VAL A 15 5.52 -2.85 0.17
C VAL A 15 6.46 -1.66 -0.03
N VAL A 16 6.51 -0.76 0.96
CA VAL A 16 7.45 0.36 1.03
C VAL A 16 8.13 0.31 2.39
N ALA A 17 9.43 0.15 2.41
CA ALA A 17 10.19 0.16 3.65
C ALA A 17 10.14 1.55 4.29
N ILE A 18 10.09 1.61 5.62
CA ILE A 18 10.00 2.88 6.35
C ILE A 18 11.27 3.70 6.12
N ALA A 19 11.11 4.87 5.52
CA ALA A 19 12.20 5.81 5.27
C ALA A 19 11.62 7.18 4.94
N ALA A 20 12.45 8.20 4.97
CA ALA A 20 12.06 9.54 4.52
C ALA A 20 11.97 9.55 3.00
N LYS A 21 10.82 9.99 2.49
CA LYS A 21 10.54 10.08 1.06
C LYS A 21 10.33 11.55 0.69
N THR A 22 11.06 11.99 -0.31
CA THR A 22 11.04 13.40 -0.76
C THR A 22 10.48 13.57 -2.16
N SER A 23 10.14 12.49 -2.82
CA SER A 23 9.55 12.47 -4.16
C SER A 23 8.57 11.31 -4.28
N THR A 24 7.79 11.30 -5.35
CA THR A 24 6.80 10.25 -5.60
C THR A 24 7.39 8.86 -5.44
N VAL A 25 6.68 8.01 -4.70
CA VAL A 25 7.06 6.64 -4.39
C VAL A 25 6.26 5.69 -5.27
N THR A 26 6.96 4.82 -5.99
CA THR A 26 6.33 3.72 -6.71
C THR A 26 6.99 2.43 -6.22
N SER A 27 6.22 1.56 -5.60
CA SER A 27 6.75 0.32 -5.04
C SER A 27 7.02 -0.72 -6.12
N SER A 28 7.79 -1.75 -5.76
CA SER A 28 7.88 -2.95 -6.57
C SER A 28 6.54 -3.68 -6.60
N ALA A 29 6.32 -4.50 -7.61
CA ALA A 29 5.11 -5.30 -7.72
C ALA A 29 5.06 -6.37 -6.63
N VAL A 30 3.87 -6.57 -6.07
CA VAL A 30 3.58 -7.66 -5.13
C VAL A 30 2.73 -8.69 -5.85
N ASN A 31 3.18 -9.93 -5.85
CA ASN A 31 2.47 -11.03 -6.50
C ASN A 31 1.38 -11.58 -5.58
N LEU A 32 0.13 -11.44 -5.98
CA LEU A 32 -1.03 -11.95 -5.26
C LEU A 32 -1.69 -13.14 -5.97
N THR A 33 -1.06 -13.71 -6.98
CA THR A 33 -1.67 -14.77 -7.79
C THR A 33 -1.95 -16.06 -7.02
N THR A 34 -1.26 -16.27 -5.88
CA THR A 34 -1.47 -17.44 -5.02
C THR A 34 -2.36 -17.18 -3.82
N TYR A 35 -2.92 -16.00 -3.71
CA TYR A 35 -3.79 -15.63 -2.60
C TYR A 35 -5.23 -15.48 -3.07
N LYS A 36 -6.16 -15.64 -2.13
CA LYS A 36 -7.59 -15.39 -2.33
C LYS A 36 -8.14 -14.60 -1.16
N GLY A 37 -9.21 -13.87 -1.41
CA GLY A 37 -9.93 -13.15 -0.37
C GLY A 37 -9.43 -11.74 -0.17
N GLY A 38 -9.57 -11.25 1.06
CA GLY A 38 -9.30 -9.84 1.37
C GLY A 38 -7.83 -9.52 1.50
N VAL A 39 -7.49 -8.32 1.10
CA VAL A 39 -6.17 -7.73 1.27
C VAL A 39 -6.34 -6.40 2.00
N ILE A 40 -5.52 -6.18 3.01
CA ILE A 40 -5.48 -4.91 3.74
C ILE A 40 -4.13 -4.26 3.49
N VAL A 41 -4.15 -2.99 3.08
CA VAL A 41 -2.93 -2.20 2.88
C VAL A 41 -2.93 -1.07 3.91
N GLN A 42 -1.83 -0.95 4.64
CA GLN A 42 -1.65 0.07 5.67
C GLN A 42 -0.62 1.08 5.19
N GLN A 43 -1.00 2.35 5.16
CA GLN A 43 -0.10 3.46 4.90
C GLN A 43 0.22 4.13 6.23
N LEU A 44 1.46 4.04 6.65
CA LEU A 44 1.93 4.54 7.94
C LEU A 44 2.84 5.74 7.69
N VAL A 45 2.42 6.92 8.14
CA VAL A 45 3.17 8.15 7.97
C VAL A 45 3.52 8.69 9.34
N GLY A 46 4.80 8.92 9.58
CA GLY A 46 5.30 9.55 10.78
C GLY A 46 5.53 11.04 10.57
N VAL A 47 6.78 11.49 10.63
CA VAL A 47 7.12 12.90 10.52
C VAL A 47 6.92 13.41 9.09
N VAL A 48 6.24 14.54 8.97
CA VAL A 48 6.03 15.26 7.70
C VAL A 48 6.63 16.65 7.82
N SER A 49 7.40 17.07 6.83
CA SER A 49 8.01 18.40 6.79
C SER A 49 7.93 18.98 5.38
N GLY A 50 8.28 20.27 5.29
CA GLY A 50 8.22 21.01 4.03
C GLY A 50 7.11 22.03 4.03
N THR A 51 7.00 22.78 2.92
CA THR A 51 5.95 23.79 2.73
C THR A 51 4.82 23.19 1.90
N THR A 52 3.62 23.20 2.45
CA THR A 52 2.41 22.61 1.83
C THR A 52 2.64 21.19 1.29
N PRO A 53 3.22 20.27 2.11
CA PRO A 53 3.48 18.92 1.65
C PRO A 53 2.17 18.13 1.50
N THR A 54 2.05 17.34 0.44
CA THR A 54 0.92 16.43 0.26
C THR A 54 1.39 15.05 -0.17
N LEU A 55 0.71 14.02 0.32
CA LEU A 55 0.92 12.63 -0.09
C LEU A 55 -0.42 12.05 -0.51
N ASP A 56 -0.52 11.64 -1.75
CA ASP A 56 -1.70 10.98 -2.30
C ASP A 56 -1.34 9.54 -2.65
N GLY A 57 -1.75 8.61 -1.79
CA GLY A 57 -1.45 7.19 -1.94
C GLY A 57 -2.59 6.42 -2.59
N LYS A 58 -2.24 5.46 -3.44
CA LYS A 58 -3.21 4.57 -4.08
C LYS A 58 -2.56 3.24 -4.43
N MET A 59 -3.40 2.24 -4.70
CA MET A 59 -2.94 0.94 -5.19
C MET A 59 -3.31 0.79 -6.66
N GLN A 60 -2.39 0.18 -7.40
CA GLN A 60 -2.59 -0.15 -8.82
C GLN A 60 -2.43 -1.65 -9.01
N THR A 61 -2.98 -2.16 -10.10
CA THR A 61 -2.92 -3.57 -10.46
C THR A 61 -2.42 -3.77 -11.88
N SER A 62 -1.79 -4.92 -12.13
CA SER A 62 -1.27 -5.32 -13.43
C SER A 62 -1.41 -6.83 -13.60
N ALA A 63 -1.58 -7.28 -14.83
CA ALA A 63 -1.68 -8.71 -15.14
C ALA A 63 -0.31 -9.40 -15.15
N ASP A 64 0.76 -8.67 -15.44
CA ASP A 64 2.11 -9.25 -15.57
C ASP A 64 3.13 -8.70 -14.54
N GLY A 65 2.73 -7.72 -13.74
CA GLY A 65 3.60 -7.11 -12.75
C GLY A 65 4.64 -6.14 -13.31
N SER A 66 4.60 -5.85 -14.60
CA SER A 66 5.58 -5.00 -15.27
C SER A 66 4.94 -3.85 -16.04
N THR A 67 3.84 -4.12 -16.72
CA THR A 67 3.18 -3.17 -17.62
C THR A 67 1.67 -3.15 -17.40
N GLY A 68 0.98 -2.20 -18.04
CA GLY A 68 -0.47 -2.15 -17.99
C GLY A 68 -1.03 -1.84 -16.61
N TRP A 69 -0.34 -1.05 -15.82
CA TRP A 69 -0.78 -0.68 -14.48
C TRP A 69 -2.03 0.21 -14.55
N ALA A 70 -3.02 -0.15 -13.77
CA ALA A 70 -4.29 0.58 -13.67
C ALA A 70 -4.68 0.75 -12.21
N ASP A 71 -5.37 1.83 -11.89
CA ASP A 71 -5.84 2.09 -10.54
C ASP A 71 -6.90 1.05 -10.14
N ILE A 72 -6.81 0.56 -8.90
CA ILE A 72 -7.85 -0.29 -8.31
C ILE A 72 -8.93 0.64 -7.77
N THR A 73 -10.16 0.49 -8.26
CA THR A 73 -11.30 1.30 -7.83
C THR A 73 -11.51 1.16 -6.32
N GLY A 74 -11.58 2.30 -5.62
CA GLY A 74 -11.78 2.33 -4.18
C GLY A 74 -10.52 2.11 -3.35
N ALA A 75 -9.37 1.85 -3.96
CA ALA A 75 -8.11 1.62 -3.26
C ALA A 75 -7.26 2.89 -3.22
N THR A 76 -7.83 3.95 -2.70
CA THR A 76 -7.18 5.26 -2.58
C THR A 76 -7.16 5.67 -1.11
N PHE A 77 -6.01 6.11 -0.63
CA PHE A 77 -5.87 6.65 0.71
C PHE A 77 -6.28 8.13 0.73
N THR A 78 -6.80 8.57 1.87
CA THR A 78 -7.05 10.00 2.11
C THR A 78 -5.73 10.75 2.03
N GLN A 79 -5.73 11.92 1.40
CA GLN A 79 -4.52 12.76 1.29
C GLN A 79 -3.93 13.06 2.67
N VAL A 80 -2.63 12.91 2.79
CA VAL A 80 -1.88 13.19 4.01
C VAL A 80 -1.17 14.52 3.86
N THR A 81 -1.34 15.40 4.87
CA THR A 81 -0.71 16.73 4.90
C THR A 81 0.00 17.01 6.22
N ALA A 82 -0.08 16.11 7.18
CA ALA A 82 0.43 16.33 8.54
C ALA A 82 1.09 15.09 9.13
N THR A 83 1.92 15.31 10.12
CA THR A 83 2.62 14.29 10.89
C THR A 83 1.65 13.31 11.56
N ASP A 84 2.06 12.05 11.66
CA ASP A 84 1.33 10.97 12.34
C ASP A 84 -0.04 10.67 11.71
N SER A 85 -0.02 10.16 10.50
CA SER A 85 -1.22 9.69 9.80
C SER A 85 -1.11 8.21 9.54
N PHE A 86 -2.04 7.43 10.11
CA PHE A 86 -2.12 5.98 9.91
C PHE A 86 -3.44 5.68 9.24
N ALA A 87 -3.38 5.05 8.08
CA ALA A 87 -4.57 4.73 7.30
C ALA A 87 -4.50 3.32 6.77
N LYS A 88 -5.65 2.73 6.53
CA LYS A 88 -5.73 1.41 5.90
C LYS A 88 -6.86 1.40 4.89
N ILE A 89 -6.67 0.62 3.83
CA ILE A 89 -7.72 0.32 2.85
C ILE A 89 -7.75 -1.18 2.65
N GLY A 90 -8.89 -1.69 2.23
CA GLY A 90 -9.06 -3.11 1.93
C GLY A 90 -9.65 -3.29 0.55
N PHE A 91 -9.26 -4.37 -0.11
CA PHE A 91 -9.84 -4.81 -1.36
C PHE A 91 -9.75 -6.33 -1.45
N ASP A 92 -10.41 -6.91 -2.44
CA ASP A 92 -10.38 -8.36 -2.67
C ASP A 92 -9.39 -8.66 -3.79
N VAL A 93 -8.66 -9.77 -3.67
CA VAL A 93 -7.74 -10.22 -4.72
C VAL A 93 -8.45 -10.35 -6.07
N ARG A 94 -9.74 -10.71 -6.07
CA ARG A 94 -10.56 -10.81 -7.29
C ARG A 94 -10.75 -9.49 -8.03
N ASP A 95 -10.57 -8.38 -7.33
CA ASP A 95 -10.65 -7.04 -7.92
C ASP A 95 -9.32 -6.61 -8.53
N THR A 96 -8.32 -7.49 -8.50
CA THR A 96 -7.00 -7.24 -9.06
C THR A 96 -6.75 -8.12 -10.27
N LEU A 97 -5.70 -7.79 -11.03
CA LEU A 97 -5.24 -8.60 -12.16
C LEU A 97 -4.12 -9.58 -11.76
N GLY A 98 -3.84 -9.71 -10.47
CA GLY A 98 -2.86 -10.63 -9.91
C GLY A 98 -1.64 -9.97 -9.28
N TYR A 99 -1.21 -8.84 -9.78
CA TYR A 99 -0.09 -8.07 -9.21
C TYR A 99 -0.59 -6.70 -8.79
N VAL A 100 -0.05 -6.20 -7.68
CA VAL A 100 -0.40 -4.88 -7.15
C VAL A 100 0.85 -4.10 -6.81
N ARG A 101 0.75 -2.77 -6.81
CA ARG A 101 1.80 -1.88 -6.32
C ARG A 101 1.18 -0.66 -5.66
N TYR A 102 1.98 0.00 -4.83
CA TYR A 102 1.61 1.26 -4.21
C TYR A 102 2.23 2.40 -5.01
N VAL A 103 1.46 3.47 -5.20
CA VAL A 103 1.96 4.73 -5.77
C VAL A 103 1.56 5.85 -4.82
N GLY A 104 2.56 6.55 -4.28
CA GLY A 104 2.35 7.71 -3.41
C GLY A 104 2.88 8.96 -4.10
N THR A 105 1.99 9.82 -4.56
CA THR A 105 2.37 11.07 -5.20
C THR A 105 2.66 12.11 -4.15
N ILE A 106 3.90 12.59 -4.11
CA ILE A 106 4.37 13.59 -3.14
C ILE A 106 4.54 14.92 -3.86
N THR A 107 3.91 15.96 -3.31
CA THR A 107 4.04 17.33 -3.80
C THR A 107 4.33 18.29 -2.66
N GLY A 108 4.70 19.52 -3.01
CA GLY A 108 5.04 20.58 -2.05
C GLY A 108 6.43 21.13 -2.32
N THR A 109 6.86 22.08 -1.47
CA THR A 109 8.20 22.64 -1.53
C THR A 109 9.07 21.98 -0.48
N SER A 110 10.15 21.31 -0.93
CA SER A 110 11.04 20.51 -0.08
C SER A 110 10.26 19.55 0.84
N PRO A 111 9.33 18.75 0.28
CA PRO A 111 8.50 17.86 1.09
C PRO A 111 9.31 16.68 1.59
N SER A 112 8.98 16.18 2.78
CA SER A 112 9.55 14.94 3.29
C SER A 112 8.49 14.21 4.12
N PHE A 113 8.28 12.93 3.79
CA PHE A 113 7.37 12.06 4.51
C PHE A 113 8.15 10.83 4.98
N THR A 114 8.33 10.69 6.30
CA THR A 114 8.85 9.45 6.86
C THR A 114 7.70 8.46 6.89
N MET A 115 7.72 7.48 6.01
CA MET A 115 6.56 6.62 5.79
C MET A 115 6.96 5.20 5.40
N GLY A 116 6.00 4.31 5.53
CA GLY A 116 6.08 2.95 5.05
C GLY A 116 4.69 2.45 4.66
N VAL A 117 4.65 1.40 3.87
CA VAL A 117 3.40 0.75 3.45
C VAL A 117 3.55 -0.76 3.66
N ALA A 118 2.59 -1.35 4.35
CA ALA A 118 2.54 -2.79 4.59
C ALA A 118 1.25 -3.37 4.00
N LEU A 119 1.36 -4.57 3.47
CA LEU A 119 0.23 -5.29 2.90
C LEU A 119 0.03 -6.58 3.69
N LEU A 120 -1.21 -6.84 4.09
CA LEU A 120 -1.62 -8.06 4.75
C LEU A 120 -2.56 -8.81 3.83
N SER A 121 -2.20 -10.05 3.51
CA SER A 121 -3.03 -10.90 2.64
C SER A 121 -3.29 -12.24 3.31
N ALA A 122 -4.50 -12.76 3.12
CA ALA A 122 -4.86 -14.06 3.63
C ALA A 122 -4.41 -15.14 2.65
N LYS A 123 -3.76 -16.18 3.16
CA LYS A 123 -3.45 -17.37 2.37
C LYS A 123 -4.72 -18.09 2.00
N GLU A 124 -4.74 -18.70 0.81
CA GLU A 124 -5.84 -19.56 0.43
C GLU A 124 -5.91 -20.73 1.39
N ARG A 125 -7.12 -21.02 1.88
CA ARG A 125 -7.41 -22.22 2.64
C ARG A 125 -8.03 -23.24 1.70
N VAL A 126 -7.44 -24.37 1.71
CA VAL A 126 -7.93 -25.50 0.92
C VAL A 126 -8.87 -26.35 1.75
#